data_4390964edc33309a8c4ce2721e0895aa
#
_entry.id   4390964edc33309a8c4ce2721e0895aa
#
_cell.length_a   1.000
_cell.length_b   1.000
_cell.length_c   1.000
_cell.angle_alpha   90.00
_cell.angle_beta   90.00
_cell.angle_gamma   90.00
#
_symmetry.space_group_name_H-M   'P 1'
#
loop_
_entity.id
_entity.type
_entity.pdbx_description
1 polymer ?
#
loop_
_entity_poly.entity_id
_entity_poly.type
_entity_poly.pdbx_seq_one_letter_code
_entity_poly.pdbx_strand_id
1 'polypeptide(L)'
;MRKFTVEEPIEKNRHNDNVVMGSFLYPLYNKIINKEFVNTGANASQTVEQETYVELIARKVQLDPYAPYIYIDKNFQTPKKYVKAELDWYKSMDLSIIGHEGIESNPTWQSCCTKDEKKEINSNYGWCVFSEENGSQYDNCLEVLKKDKTTRNAIIMYNRPEIYKDYKRDGMHDMICTLMSHFFIRKIDGEDTLIMVHYMRSNDIRYGFICSDLAWNCFVYQNMYEDLKETYPNLKTGFIDWTSDSMHLYSRHFQDLKNFFESKEHFYKICESTN
;
A
#
# COMPACT_ATOMS: atom_id res chain seq x y z
N MET A 1 23.93 -2.63 -5.85
CA MET A 1 22.59 -3.00 -6.34
C MET A 1 22.03 -4.03 -5.36
N ARG A 2 21.10 -3.63 -4.50
CA ARG A 2 20.48 -4.53 -3.51
C ARG A 2 19.76 -5.67 -4.24
N LYS A 3 19.95 -6.91 -3.77
CA LYS A 3 19.23 -8.06 -4.30
C LYS A 3 17.81 -8.04 -3.76
N PHE A 4 16.86 -7.70 -4.59
CA PHE A 4 15.44 -7.68 -4.30
C PHE A 4 14.84 -9.05 -4.67
N THR A 5 14.81 -9.97 -3.74
CA THR A 5 14.06 -11.22 -3.91
C THR A 5 12.76 -11.10 -3.11
N VAL A 6 11.66 -10.89 -3.81
CA VAL A 6 10.35 -11.23 -3.25
C VAL A 6 10.26 -12.76 -3.42
N GLU A 7 10.41 -13.52 -2.34
CA GLU A 7 10.10 -14.95 -2.38
C GLU A 7 8.64 -15.11 -2.79
N GLU A 8 8.35 -16.07 -3.67
CA GLU A 8 6.97 -16.39 -3.98
C GLU A 8 6.27 -16.80 -2.68
N PRO A 9 5.12 -16.22 -2.35
CA PRO A 9 4.44 -16.49 -1.09
C PRO A 9 4.08 -17.97 -1.02
N ILE A 10 4.33 -18.57 0.13
CA ILE A 10 3.87 -19.92 0.45
C ILE A 10 2.35 -19.94 0.26
N GLU A 11 1.85 -20.77 -0.64
CA GLU A 11 0.47 -20.83 -1.16
C GLU A 11 -0.65 -20.93 -0.09
N LYS A 12 -0.36 -20.96 1.19
CA LYS A 12 -1.32 -21.27 2.26
C LYS A 12 -1.57 -20.17 3.28
N ASN A 13 -0.83 -19.05 3.24
CA ASN A 13 -1.09 -17.99 4.21
C ASN A 13 -2.18 -17.03 3.70
N ARG A 14 -3.43 -17.27 4.13
CA ARG A 14 -4.59 -16.44 3.79
C ARG A 14 -4.95 -15.44 4.89
N HIS A 15 -4.02 -15.15 5.81
CA HIS A 15 -4.29 -14.22 6.90
C HIS A 15 -4.75 -12.86 6.36
N ASN A 16 -3.99 -12.28 5.44
CA ASN A 16 -4.32 -10.97 4.87
C ASN A 16 -5.62 -10.99 4.06
N ASP A 17 -5.95 -12.09 3.37
CA ASP A 17 -7.24 -12.23 2.67
C ASP A 17 -8.41 -12.09 3.64
N ASN A 18 -8.35 -12.79 4.79
CA ASN A 18 -9.40 -12.75 5.81
C ASN A 18 -9.51 -11.37 6.46
N VAL A 19 -8.37 -10.72 6.75
CA VAL A 19 -8.32 -9.35 7.29
C VAL A 19 -8.97 -8.37 6.30
N VAL A 20 -8.61 -8.44 5.04
CA VAL A 20 -9.16 -7.56 3.99
C VAL A 20 -10.66 -7.77 3.83
N MET A 21 -11.10 -9.03 3.76
CA MET A 21 -12.52 -9.36 3.63
C MET A 21 -13.33 -8.83 4.82
N GLY A 22 -12.92 -9.13 6.06
CA GLY A 22 -13.66 -8.78 7.28
C GLY A 22 -13.54 -7.30 7.67
N SER A 23 -12.36 -6.71 7.54
CA SER A 23 -12.09 -5.35 8.04
C SER A 23 -12.35 -4.25 7.02
N PHE A 24 -12.31 -4.56 5.72
CA PHE A 24 -12.49 -3.58 4.65
C PHE A 24 -13.69 -3.89 3.75
N LEU A 25 -13.70 -5.02 3.04
CA LEU A 25 -14.71 -5.26 2.01
C LEU A 25 -16.12 -5.41 2.59
N TYR A 26 -16.30 -6.16 3.67
CA TYR A 26 -17.61 -6.32 4.29
C TYR A 26 -18.16 -5.00 4.88
N PRO A 27 -17.42 -4.18 5.63
CA PRO A 27 -17.87 -2.87 6.06
C PRO A 27 -18.18 -1.90 4.89
N LEU A 28 -17.38 -1.92 3.80
CA LEU A 28 -17.66 -1.11 2.61
C LEU A 28 -18.93 -1.58 1.90
N TYR A 29 -19.17 -2.89 1.80
CA TYR A 29 -20.42 -3.45 1.29
C TYR A 29 -21.63 -2.95 2.09
N ASN A 30 -21.57 -2.96 3.44
CA ASN A 30 -22.64 -2.45 4.27
C ASN A 30 -22.93 -0.97 4.01
N LYS A 31 -21.89 -0.14 3.81
CA LYS A 31 -22.08 1.26 3.41
C LYS A 31 -22.78 1.42 2.08
N ILE A 32 -22.47 0.55 1.10
CA ILE A 32 -23.17 0.57 -0.20
C ILE A 32 -24.64 0.21 -0.03
N ILE A 33 -24.97 -0.82 0.75
CA ILE A 33 -26.36 -1.25 1.00
C ILE A 33 -27.14 -0.15 1.75
N ASN A 34 -26.51 0.50 2.71
CA ASN A 34 -27.10 1.60 3.49
C ASN A 34 -27.10 2.94 2.73
N LYS A 35 -26.55 2.99 1.51
CA LYS A 35 -26.44 4.21 0.68
C LYS A 35 -25.65 5.35 1.34
N GLU A 36 -24.61 5.00 2.10
CA GLU A 36 -23.72 5.96 2.77
C GLU A 36 -22.64 6.45 1.80
N PHE A 37 -23.06 7.15 0.74
CA PHE A 37 -22.18 7.58 -0.34
C PHE A 37 -21.54 8.94 -0.05
N VAL A 38 -20.28 9.07 -0.47
CA VAL A 38 -19.57 10.34 -0.54
C VAL A 38 -19.41 10.71 -2.02
N ASN A 39 -19.73 11.94 -2.36
CA ASN A 39 -19.56 12.45 -3.72
C ASN A 39 -18.18 13.09 -3.85
N THR A 40 -17.41 12.69 -4.85
CA THR A 40 -16.20 13.43 -5.19
C THR A 40 -16.58 14.81 -5.72
N GLY A 41 -15.99 15.84 -5.18
CA GLY A 41 -16.03 17.15 -5.84
C GLY A 41 -15.34 17.07 -7.21
N ALA A 42 -15.64 18.01 -8.11
CA ALA A 42 -15.19 18.08 -9.49
C ALA A 42 -13.66 17.97 -9.75
N ASN A 43 -12.85 17.82 -8.69
CA ASN A 43 -11.39 17.79 -8.76
C ASN A 43 -10.73 16.48 -8.29
N ALA A 44 -11.48 15.44 -7.97
CA ALA A 44 -10.90 14.25 -7.34
C ALA A 44 -10.26 13.26 -8.34
N SER A 45 -10.68 13.26 -9.58
CA SER A 45 -10.05 12.54 -10.69
C SER A 45 -10.45 13.22 -11.99
N GLN A 46 -9.50 13.59 -12.82
CA GLN A 46 -9.80 14.19 -14.14
C GLN A 46 -10.37 13.19 -15.15
N THR A 47 -10.44 11.91 -14.80
CA THR A 47 -10.89 10.86 -15.70
C THR A 47 -12.37 10.52 -15.56
N VAL A 48 -13.04 10.94 -14.46
CA VAL A 48 -14.47 10.67 -14.24
C VAL A 48 -15.14 11.87 -13.60
N GLU A 49 -16.04 12.52 -14.34
CA GLU A 49 -16.93 13.53 -13.79
C GLU A 49 -17.84 12.92 -12.71
N GLN A 50 -17.74 13.41 -11.47
CA GLN A 50 -18.59 13.06 -10.33
C GLN A 50 -18.69 11.56 -10.02
N GLU A 51 -17.58 10.91 -9.69
CA GLU A 51 -17.63 9.57 -9.16
C GLU A 51 -18.01 9.58 -7.67
N THR A 52 -18.97 8.72 -7.28
CA THR A 52 -19.26 8.46 -5.86
C THR A 52 -18.35 7.36 -5.32
N TYR A 53 -18.13 7.36 -4.02
CA TYR A 53 -17.41 6.30 -3.33
C TYR A 53 -18.03 6.03 -1.94
N VAL A 54 -17.68 4.91 -1.35
CA VAL A 54 -17.88 4.63 0.08
C VAL A 54 -16.52 4.56 0.76
N GLU A 55 -16.44 4.97 2.02
CA GLU A 55 -15.17 4.99 2.76
C GLU A 55 -15.34 4.55 4.22
N LEU A 56 -14.23 4.07 4.76
CA LEU A 56 -14.04 3.75 6.17
C LEU A 56 -12.97 4.69 6.71
N ILE A 57 -13.35 5.53 7.66
CA ILE A 57 -12.42 6.50 8.26
C ILE A 57 -11.58 5.83 9.36
N ALA A 58 -10.28 6.17 9.39
CA ALA A 58 -9.30 5.77 10.40
C ALA A 58 -9.27 4.24 10.66
N ARG A 59 -9.24 3.46 9.59
CA ARG A 59 -9.16 1.99 9.70
C ARG A 59 -7.74 1.53 9.99
N LYS A 60 -7.65 0.64 10.97
CA LYS A 60 -6.40 0.04 11.41
C LYS A 60 -6.52 -1.47 11.42
N VAL A 61 -5.52 -2.15 10.85
CA VAL A 61 -5.42 -3.63 10.80
C VAL A 61 -3.97 -4.06 10.98
N GLN A 62 -3.78 -5.32 11.38
CA GLN A 62 -2.47 -5.96 11.38
C GLN A 62 -2.38 -6.96 10.22
N LEU A 63 -1.27 -6.89 9.48
CA LEU A 63 -1.04 -7.64 8.26
C LEU A 63 0.25 -8.46 8.39
N ASP A 64 0.24 -9.64 7.81
CA ASP A 64 1.44 -10.46 7.66
C ASP A 64 2.33 -9.88 6.54
N PRO A 65 3.57 -9.48 6.85
CA PRO A 65 4.50 -8.94 5.86
C PRO A 65 5.00 -9.96 4.83
N TYR A 66 4.71 -11.24 5.00
CA TYR A 66 5.06 -12.33 4.08
C TYR A 66 3.87 -12.81 3.23
N ALA A 67 2.73 -12.13 3.32
CA ALA A 67 1.55 -12.37 2.48
C ALA A 67 1.24 -11.13 1.60
N PRO A 68 2.11 -10.76 0.63
CA PRO A 68 2.00 -9.51 -0.14
C PRO A 68 0.85 -9.50 -1.16
N TYR A 69 0.24 -10.65 -1.44
CA TYR A 69 -0.79 -10.79 -2.45
C TYR A 69 -2.11 -11.20 -1.85
N ILE A 70 -3.17 -10.52 -2.29
CA ILE A 70 -4.55 -10.79 -1.90
C ILE A 70 -5.22 -11.63 -2.99
N TYR A 71 -5.98 -12.63 -2.58
CA TYR A 71 -6.80 -13.44 -3.46
C TYR A 71 -8.14 -13.77 -2.81
N ILE A 72 -9.14 -12.95 -3.05
CA ILE A 72 -10.50 -13.13 -2.52
C ILE A 72 -11.40 -13.71 -3.60
N ASP A 73 -11.50 -13.04 -4.75
CA ASP A 73 -12.15 -13.55 -5.96
C ASP A 73 -11.49 -12.94 -7.22
N LYS A 74 -12.08 -13.19 -8.39
CA LYS A 74 -11.56 -12.66 -9.67
C LYS A 74 -11.53 -11.14 -9.76
N ASN A 75 -12.38 -10.43 -9.00
CA ASN A 75 -12.47 -8.97 -9.00
C ASN A 75 -11.61 -8.34 -7.88
N PHE A 76 -11.41 -9.05 -6.78
CA PHE A 76 -10.65 -8.62 -5.61
C PHE A 76 -9.42 -9.52 -5.42
N GLN A 77 -8.48 -9.41 -6.33
CA GLN A 77 -7.19 -10.10 -6.31
C GLN A 77 -6.06 -9.20 -6.79
N THR A 78 -4.86 -9.46 -6.31
CA THR A 78 -3.65 -8.76 -6.71
C THR A 78 -3.31 -9.08 -8.18
N PRO A 79 -3.21 -8.07 -9.05
CA PRO A 79 -2.81 -8.24 -10.44
C PRO A 79 -1.28 -8.43 -10.53
N LYS A 80 -0.76 -9.61 -10.21
CA LYS A 80 0.67 -9.90 -10.00
C LYS A 80 1.58 -9.35 -11.10
N LYS A 81 1.18 -9.46 -12.38
CA LYS A 81 1.99 -8.94 -13.51
C LYS A 81 2.16 -7.42 -13.42
N TYR A 82 1.08 -6.70 -13.13
CA TYR A 82 1.11 -5.24 -12.99
C TYR A 82 1.92 -4.83 -11.74
N VAL A 83 1.67 -5.49 -10.60
CA VAL A 83 2.40 -5.22 -9.35
C VAL A 83 3.90 -5.41 -9.55
N LYS A 84 4.32 -6.49 -10.26
CA LYS A 84 5.73 -6.67 -10.59
C LYS A 84 6.30 -5.47 -11.37
N ALA A 85 5.60 -5.01 -12.39
CA ALA A 85 6.02 -3.87 -13.20
C ALA A 85 6.14 -2.59 -12.35
N GLU A 86 5.17 -2.33 -11.47
CA GLU A 86 5.17 -1.16 -10.60
C GLU A 86 6.28 -1.23 -9.54
N LEU A 87 6.53 -2.39 -8.94
CA LEU A 87 7.65 -2.57 -8.03
C LEU A 87 9.01 -2.42 -8.73
N ASP A 88 9.13 -2.90 -9.96
CA ASP A 88 10.37 -2.75 -10.74
C ASP A 88 10.62 -1.27 -11.08
N TRP A 89 9.56 -0.52 -11.39
CA TRP A 89 9.64 0.93 -11.57
C TRP A 89 9.97 1.66 -10.26
N TYR A 90 9.37 1.30 -9.11
CA TYR A 90 9.76 1.87 -7.82
C TYR A 90 11.25 1.62 -7.51
N LYS A 91 11.75 0.41 -7.77
CA LYS A 91 13.17 0.07 -7.57
C LYS A 91 14.12 0.87 -8.46
N SER A 92 13.67 1.33 -9.62
CA SER A 92 14.47 2.20 -10.49
C SER A 92 14.69 3.59 -9.90
N MET A 93 13.81 4.02 -8.99
CA MET A 93 13.77 5.38 -8.42
C MET A 93 13.58 6.48 -9.48
N ASP A 94 13.12 6.13 -10.66
CA ASP A 94 12.86 7.06 -11.75
C ASP A 94 11.48 7.71 -11.54
N LEU A 95 11.44 9.03 -11.43
CA LEU A 95 10.18 9.77 -11.30
C LEU A 95 9.37 9.80 -12.62
N SER A 96 10.04 9.59 -13.76
CA SER A 96 9.35 9.47 -15.05
C SER A 96 8.61 8.14 -15.18
N ILE A 97 7.46 8.16 -15.85
CA ILE A 97 6.74 6.94 -16.22
C ILE A 97 7.18 6.40 -17.60
N ILE A 98 7.98 7.16 -18.35
CA ILE A 98 8.39 6.82 -19.73
C ILE A 98 9.34 5.63 -19.72
N GLY A 99 9.11 4.69 -20.63
CA GLY A 99 9.97 3.50 -20.80
C GLY A 99 9.73 2.40 -19.78
N HIS A 100 8.83 2.60 -18.81
CA HIS A 100 8.48 1.57 -17.83
C HIS A 100 7.26 0.77 -18.30
N GLU A 101 7.49 -0.49 -18.70
CA GLU A 101 6.45 -1.40 -19.21
C GLU A 101 5.29 -1.54 -18.21
N GLY A 102 4.04 -1.36 -18.68
CA GLY A 102 2.84 -1.45 -17.85
C GLY A 102 2.57 -0.20 -17.00
N ILE A 103 3.54 0.67 -16.80
CA ILE A 103 3.39 1.95 -16.08
C ILE A 103 3.09 3.08 -17.06
N GLU A 104 3.90 3.24 -18.08
CA GLU A 104 3.71 4.30 -19.09
C GLU A 104 2.33 4.23 -19.74
N SER A 105 1.82 3.04 -20.03
CA SER A 105 0.49 2.85 -20.65
C SER A 105 -0.68 2.91 -19.66
N ASN A 106 -0.42 3.00 -18.36
CA ASN A 106 -1.47 3.00 -17.34
C ASN A 106 -2.22 4.35 -17.33
N PRO A 107 -3.56 4.36 -17.56
CA PRO A 107 -4.34 5.59 -17.62
C PRO A 107 -4.25 6.45 -16.34
N THR A 108 -4.13 5.84 -15.17
CA THR A 108 -4.00 6.55 -13.89
C THR A 108 -2.72 7.38 -13.89
N TRP A 109 -1.57 6.75 -14.18
CA TRP A 109 -0.28 7.45 -14.23
C TRP A 109 -0.24 8.52 -15.31
N GLN A 110 -0.79 8.23 -16.51
CA GLN A 110 -0.92 9.20 -17.59
C GLN A 110 -1.77 10.42 -17.20
N SER A 111 -2.79 10.24 -16.36
CA SER A 111 -3.62 11.34 -15.87
C SER A 111 -2.94 12.18 -14.80
N CYS A 112 -2.12 11.54 -13.95
CA CYS A 112 -1.49 12.16 -12.79
C CYS A 112 -0.14 12.84 -13.08
N CYS A 113 0.61 12.39 -14.11
CA CYS A 113 1.96 12.88 -14.39
C CYS A 113 1.98 14.32 -14.87
N THR A 114 3.17 14.95 -14.88
CA THR A 114 3.42 16.23 -15.54
C THR A 114 2.99 16.17 -17.00
N LYS A 115 2.60 17.32 -17.58
CA LYS A 115 2.12 17.41 -18.96
C LYS A 115 3.22 17.78 -19.96
N ASP A 116 4.43 17.91 -19.46
CA ASP A 116 5.64 18.07 -20.27
C ASP A 116 6.12 16.72 -20.85
N GLU A 117 7.23 16.76 -21.56
CA GLU A 117 7.86 15.59 -22.17
C GLU A 117 8.44 14.57 -21.17
N LYS A 118 8.68 14.99 -19.90
CA LYS A 118 9.28 14.14 -18.87
C LYS A 118 8.29 13.18 -18.25
N LYS A 119 6.99 13.55 -18.20
CA LYS A 119 5.92 12.76 -17.57
C LYS A 119 6.30 12.24 -16.17
N GLU A 120 6.74 13.15 -15.32
CA GLU A 120 7.14 12.83 -13.95
C GLU A 120 5.94 12.78 -12.99
N ILE A 121 6.09 12.00 -11.92
CA ILE A 121 5.17 11.95 -10.79
C ILE A 121 5.94 12.04 -9.46
N ASN A 122 5.21 12.27 -8.35
CA ASN A 122 5.79 12.27 -7.01
C ASN A 122 5.78 10.89 -6.34
N SER A 123 4.85 10.02 -6.74
CA SER A 123 4.55 8.76 -6.06
C SER A 123 5.41 7.58 -6.51
N ASN A 124 6.64 7.82 -7.04
CA ASN A 124 7.61 6.73 -7.09
C ASN A 124 8.09 6.45 -5.66
N TYR A 125 7.50 5.45 -5.01
CA TYR A 125 7.80 5.13 -3.60
C TYR A 125 9.23 4.64 -3.39
N GLY A 126 9.87 4.08 -4.40
CA GLY A 126 11.29 3.73 -4.34
C GLY A 126 12.19 4.95 -4.23
N TRP A 127 11.90 5.99 -5.01
CA TRP A 127 12.57 7.27 -4.89
C TRP A 127 12.36 7.87 -3.49
N CYS A 128 11.11 7.85 -2.98
CA CYS A 128 10.82 8.36 -1.65
C CYS A 128 11.64 7.67 -0.55
N VAL A 129 11.87 6.37 -0.68
CA VAL A 129 12.46 5.52 0.38
C VAL A 129 13.98 5.42 0.27
N PHE A 130 14.52 5.28 -0.96
CA PHE A 130 15.90 4.87 -1.18
C PHE A 130 16.80 5.94 -1.80
N SER A 131 16.25 7.01 -2.41
CA SER A 131 17.08 7.97 -3.13
C SER A 131 17.93 8.83 -2.18
N GLU A 132 19.15 9.15 -2.62
CA GLU A 132 20.00 10.12 -1.93
C GLU A 132 19.39 11.52 -1.97
N GLU A 133 18.72 11.88 -3.06
CA GLU A 133 18.03 13.16 -3.24
C GLU A 133 16.94 13.37 -2.18
N ASN A 134 16.26 12.29 -1.76
CA ASN A 134 15.28 12.33 -0.68
C ASN A 134 15.86 11.88 0.68
N GLY A 135 17.17 11.96 0.84
CA GLY A 135 17.88 11.82 2.12
C GLY A 135 18.19 10.39 2.54
N SER A 136 18.24 9.41 1.63
CA SER A 136 18.59 8.00 1.93
C SER A 136 17.85 7.45 3.16
N GLN A 137 16.57 7.69 3.24
CA GLN A 137 15.77 7.47 4.45
C GLN A 137 15.82 6.02 4.96
N TYR A 138 15.83 5.05 4.05
CA TYR A 138 15.92 3.64 4.42
C TYR A 138 17.23 3.33 5.12
N ASP A 139 18.36 3.81 4.58
CA ASP A 139 19.68 3.57 5.16
C ASP A 139 19.81 4.23 6.54
N ASN A 140 19.30 5.45 6.68
CA ASN A 140 19.26 6.14 7.98
C ASN A 140 18.40 5.37 9.01
N CYS A 141 17.26 4.84 8.61
CA CYS A 141 16.42 4.00 9.49
C CYS A 141 17.17 2.72 9.91
N LEU A 142 17.82 2.07 8.97
CA LEU A 142 18.61 0.86 9.24
C LEU A 142 19.75 1.14 10.23
N GLU A 143 20.49 2.22 10.02
CA GLU A 143 21.59 2.62 10.90
C GLU A 143 21.14 2.92 12.33
N VAL A 144 20.07 3.68 12.51
CA VAL A 144 19.58 4.01 13.86
C VAL A 144 19.05 2.77 14.57
N LEU A 145 18.45 1.81 13.86
CA LEU A 145 18.01 0.53 14.43
C LEU A 145 19.18 -0.38 14.77
N LYS A 146 20.23 -0.44 13.93
CA LYS A 146 21.45 -1.20 14.21
C LYS A 146 22.18 -0.64 15.43
N LYS A 147 22.19 0.68 15.62
CA LYS A 147 22.84 1.36 16.75
C LYS A 147 22.06 1.20 18.06
N ASP A 148 20.74 1.31 18.00
CA ASP A 148 19.84 1.19 19.15
C ASP A 148 18.53 0.51 18.75
N LYS A 149 18.38 -0.77 19.10
CA LYS A 149 17.16 -1.53 18.80
C LYS A 149 15.91 -0.98 19.51
N THR A 150 16.07 -0.17 20.56
CA THR A 150 14.96 0.43 21.31
C THR A 150 14.52 1.78 20.73
N THR A 151 15.22 2.27 19.72
CA THR A 151 14.97 3.57 19.09
C THR A 151 13.49 3.78 18.70
N ARG A 152 13.10 5.05 18.64
CA ARG A 152 11.82 5.52 18.11
C ARG A 152 12.04 6.49 16.93
N ASN A 153 13.23 6.48 16.32
CA ASN A 153 13.64 7.43 15.29
C ASN A 153 13.73 6.79 13.89
N ALA A 154 13.36 5.52 13.74
CA ALA A 154 13.44 4.80 12.47
C ALA A 154 12.19 5.06 11.60
N ILE A 155 12.06 6.27 11.07
CA ILE A 155 10.89 6.74 10.32
C ILE A 155 11.29 7.03 8.87
N ILE A 156 10.52 6.52 7.93
CA ILE A 156 10.53 6.87 6.52
C ILE A 156 9.32 7.75 6.24
N MET A 157 9.54 8.97 5.75
CA MET A 157 8.51 9.93 5.37
C MET A 157 8.34 9.92 3.86
N TYR A 158 7.17 9.52 3.36
CA TYR A 158 6.87 9.58 1.93
C TYR A 158 6.37 10.95 1.54
N ASN A 159 5.49 11.51 2.36
CA ASN A 159 4.93 12.83 2.13
C ASN A 159 5.77 13.91 2.83
N ARG A 160 5.80 15.12 2.26
CA ARG A 160 6.58 16.26 2.74
C ARG A 160 5.80 17.56 2.56
N PRO A 161 6.10 18.63 3.34
CA PRO A 161 5.36 19.90 3.22
C PRO A 161 5.41 20.51 1.81
N GLU A 162 6.50 20.32 1.08
CA GLU A 162 6.71 20.82 -0.30
C GLU A 162 5.73 20.19 -1.29
N ILE A 163 5.12 19.04 -0.96
CA ILE A 163 4.17 18.35 -1.83
C ILE A 163 3.02 19.25 -2.26
N TYR A 164 2.60 20.24 -1.45
CA TYR A 164 1.57 21.20 -1.82
C TYR A 164 1.97 22.10 -3.01
N LYS A 165 3.26 22.26 -3.27
CA LYS A 165 3.77 22.92 -4.46
C LYS A 165 3.96 21.92 -5.60
N ASP A 166 4.51 20.75 -5.27
CA ASP A 166 4.93 19.77 -6.25
C ASP A 166 3.76 19.04 -6.91
N TYR A 167 2.66 18.74 -6.19
CA TYR A 167 1.57 17.91 -6.73
C TYR A 167 0.79 18.56 -7.89
N LYS A 168 0.96 19.87 -8.10
CA LYS A 168 0.40 20.62 -9.24
C LYS A 168 1.45 21.12 -10.21
N ARG A 169 2.72 20.75 -10.03
CA ARG A 169 3.82 21.18 -10.89
C ARG A 169 3.57 20.71 -12.32
N ASP A 170 3.69 21.62 -13.28
CA ASP A 170 3.58 21.31 -14.72
C ASP A 170 2.34 20.49 -15.11
N GLY A 171 1.21 20.79 -14.46
CA GLY A 171 -0.06 20.10 -14.70
C GLY A 171 -0.17 18.70 -14.09
N MET A 172 0.75 18.34 -13.20
CA MET A 172 0.67 17.13 -12.39
C MET A 172 -0.54 17.15 -11.45
N HIS A 173 -1.07 15.99 -11.12
CA HIS A 173 -2.12 15.80 -10.11
C HIS A 173 -1.81 14.60 -9.22
N ASP A 174 -0.55 14.51 -8.74
CA ASP A 174 -0.09 13.40 -7.93
C ASP A 174 0.25 13.85 -6.49
N MET A 175 -0.73 13.72 -5.60
CA MET A 175 -0.56 13.93 -4.17
C MET A 175 -0.29 12.58 -3.50
N ILE A 176 0.92 12.37 -3.01
CA ILE A 176 1.37 11.11 -2.40
C ILE A 176 0.35 10.62 -1.36
N CYS A 177 -0.13 9.38 -1.51
CA CYS A 177 -1.12 8.77 -0.62
C CYS A 177 -0.52 8.21 0.67
N THR A 178 0.69 7.68 0.61
CA THR A 178 1.43 7.18 1.77
C THR A 178 2.01 8.35 2.57
N LEU A 179 1.85 8.33 3.88
CA LEU A 179 2.41 9.34 4.77
C LEU A 179 3.77 8.92 5.31
N MET A 180 3.83 7.77 5.99
CA MET A 180 5.06 7.29 6.60
C MET A 180 5.04 5.79 6.88
N SER A 181 6.25 5.22 7.05
CA SER A 181 6.49 3.91 7.67
C SER A 181 7.46 4.08 8.85
N HIS A 182 7.10 3.54 10.01
CA HIS A 182 7.90 3.64 11.23
C HIS A 182 8.25 2.24 11.74
N PHE A 183 9.52 1.94 11.88
CA PHE A 183 10.04 0.64 12.30
C PHE A 183 10.37 0.60 13.79
N PHE A 184 10.05 -0.53 14.40
CA PHE A 184 10.35 -0.82 15.80
C PHE A 184 10.89 -2.25 15.95
N ILE A 185 11.85 -2.43 16.87
CA ILE A 185 12.16 -3.74 17.43
C ILE A 185 11.63 -3.76 18.86
N ARG A 186 10.67 -4.63 19.17
CA ARG A 186 10.04 -4.72 20.48
C ARG A 186 9.91 -6.17 20.92
N LYS A 187 9.81 -6.42 22.24
CA LYS A 187 9.54 -7.73 22.79
C LYS A 187 8.08 -8.12 22.53
N ILE A 188 7.89 -9.22 21.81
CA ILE A 188 6.61 -9.93 21.71
C ILE A 188 6.88 -11.37 22.17
N ASP A 189 6.14 -11.84 23.14
CA ASP A 189 6.31 -13.18 23.76
C ASP A 189 7.76 -13.47 24.18
N GLY A 190 8.47 -12.42 24.65
CA GLY A 190 9.86 -12.51 25.08
C GLY A 190 10.90 -12.38 23.97
N GLU A 191 10.53 -12.42 22.69
CA GLU A 191 11.42 -12.36 21.53
C GLU A 191 11.51 -10.97 20.94
N ASP A 192 12.72 -10.56 20.52
CA ASP A 192 12.91 -9.30 19.77
C ASP A 192 12.26 -9.45 18.39
N THR A 193 11.26 -8.61 18.11
CA THR A 193 10.39 -8.73 16.94
C THR A 193 10.37 -7.42 16.17
N LEU A 194 10.56 -7.46 14.84
CA LEU A 194 10.43 -6.29 13.97
C LEU A 194 8.93 -6.00 13.72
N ILE A 195 8.54 -4.76 13.93
CA ILE A 195 7.21 -4.23 13.67
C ILE A 195 7.35 -3.04 12.72
N MET A 196 6.45 -2.91 11.74
CA MET A 196 6.30 -1.71 10.94
C MET A 196 4.92 -1.10 11.19
N VAL A 197 4.87 0.17 11.56
CA VAL A 197 3.63 0.96 11.63
C VAL A 197 3.57 1.82 10.38
N HIS A 198 2.50 1.65 9.61
CA HIS A 198 2.34 2.28 8.29
C HIS A 198 1.06 3.13 8.23
N TYR A 199 1.17 4.33 7.64
CA TYR A 199 0.07 5.28 7.55
C TYR A 199 -0.15 5.75 6.11
N MET A 200 -1.42 5.71 5.69
CA MET A 200 -1.88 6.29 4.44
C MET A 200 -3.00 7.31 4.71
N ARG A 201 -2.93 8.50 4.06
CA ARG A 201 -4.02 9.48 4.12
C ARG A 201 -5.25 9.03 3.31
N SER A 202 -5.02 8.24 2.26
CA SER A 202 -6.04 7.83 1.29
C SER A 202 -5.61 6.51 0.67
N ASN A 203 -6.51 5.53 0.62
CA ASN A 203 -6.19 4.21 0.11
C ASN A 203 -7.40 3.61 -0.63
N ASP A 204 -7.35 3.58 -1.96
CA ASP A 204 -8.30 2.81 -2.76
C ASP A 204 -8.07 1.32 -2.52
N ILE A 205 -9.10 0.62 -2.02
CA ILE A 205 -8.98 -0.82 -1.71
C ILE A 205 -8.65 -1.65 -2.95
N ARG A 206 -9.17 -1.26 -4.12
CA ARG A 206 -9.05 -2.04 -5.36
C ARG A 206 -7.77 -1.74 -6.12
N TYR A 207 -7.50 -0.46 -6.39
CA TYR A 207 -6.37 -0.02 -7.22
C TYR A 207 -5.12 0.39 -6.42
N GLY A 208 -5.26 0.68 -5.13
CA GLY A 208 -4.14 0.94 -4.23
C GLY A 208 -3.78 -0.30 -3.41
N PHE A 209 -4.54 -0.57 -2.35
CA PHE A 209 -4.20 -1.58 -1.34
C PHE A 209 -3.99 -2.99 -1.92
N ILE A 210 -5.02 -3.56 -2.59
CA ILE A 210 -4.94 -4.92 -3.18
C ILE A 210 -3.97 -4.95 -4.36
N CYS A 211 -3.80 -3.83 -5.06
CA CYS A 211 -2.90 -3.74 -6.19
C CYS A 211 -1.44 -3.77 -5.73
N SER A 212 -0.88 -2.62 -5.36
CA SER A 212 0.56 -2.48 -5.17
C SER A 212 0.99 -2.01 -3.78
N ASP A 213 0.13 -1.28 -3.04
CA ASP A 213 0.53 -0.68 -1.78
C ASP A 213 0.95 -1.74 -0.75
N LEU A 214 0.15 -2.82 -0.60
CA LEU A 214 0.50 -3.91 0.31
C LEU A 214 1.80 -4.60 -0.12
N ALA A 215 1.93 -4.92 -1.41
CA ALA A 215 3.11 -5.61 -1.93
C ALA A 215 4.39 -4.77 -1.76
N TRP A 216 4.31 -3.46 -2.01
CA TRP A 216 5.43 -2.53 -1.77
C TRP A 216 5.85 -2.51 -0.30
N ASN A 217 4.89 -2.37 0.61
CA ASN A 217 5.19 -2.27 2.04
C ASN A 217 5.69 -3.59 2.63
N CYS A 218 5.20 -4.72 2.15
CA CYS A 218 5.78 -6.03 2.43
C CYS A 218 7.24 -6.11 1.96
N PHE A 219 7.53 -5.64 0.75
CA PHE A 219 8.88 -5.57 0.20
C PHE A 219 9.81 -4.71 1.07
N VAL A 220 9.40 -3.50 1.47
CA VAL A 220 10.21 -2.62 2.34
C VAL A 220 10.44 -3.26 3.70
N TYR A 221 9.41 -3.88 4.29
CA TYR A 221 9.53 -4.60 5.57
C TYR A 221 10.51 -5.77 5.48
N GLN A 222 10.38 -6.62 4.46
CA GLN A 222 11.24 -7.80 4.29
C GLN A 222 12.71 -7.42 4.13
N ASN A 223 13.01 -6.37 3.34
CA ASN A 223 14.37 -5.87 3.22
C ASN A 223 14.92 -5.38 4.56
N MET A 224 14.14 -4.60 5.31
CA MET A 224 14.56 -4.11 6.63
C MET A 224 14.83 -5.28 7.59
N TYR A 225 14.00 -6.31 7.57
CA TYR A 225 14.19 -7.49 8.39
C TYR A 225 15.49 -8.24 8.03
N GLU A 226 15.73 -8.50 6.75
CA GLU A 226 16.93 -9.21 6.30
C GLU A 226 18.21 -8.43 6.61
N ASP A 227 18.22 -7.10 6.37
CA ASP A 227 19.37 -6.24 6.69
C ASP A 227 19.64 -6.15 8.21
N LEU A 228 18.60 -6.23 9.04
CA LEU A 228 18.74 -6.22 10.49
C LEU A 228 19.21 -7.55 11.07
N LYS A 229 18.92 -8.68 10.40
CA LYS A 229 19.38 -10.01 10.86
C LYS A 229 20.89 -10.14 10.94
N GLU A 230 21.62 -9.38 10.13
CA GLU A 230 23.09 -9.33 10.24
C GLU A 230 23.55 -8.84 11.63
N THR A 231 22.81 -7.90 12.22
CA THR A 231 23.11 -7.34 13.55
C THR A 231 22.39 -8.09 14.67
N TYR A 232 21.18 -8.56 14.40
CA TYR A 232 20.31 -9.24 15.36
C TYR A 232 19.89 -10.62 14.84
N PRO A 233 20.77 -11.65 14.90
CA PRO A 233 20.51 -12.97 14.29
C PRO A 233 19.24 -13.68 14.81
N ASN A 234 18.82 -13.36 16.03
CA ASN A 234 17.62 -13.92 16.67
C ASN A 234 16.34 -13.09 16.46
N LEU A 235 16.42 -12.01 15.67
CA LEU A 235 15.27 -11.17 15.36
C LEU A 235 14.13 -12.01 14.74
N LYS A 236 12.91 -11.78 15.21
CA LYS A 236 11.70 -12.42 14.69
C LYS A 236 10.94 -11.49 13.77
N THR A 237 10.21 -12.08 12.84
CA THR A 237 9.23 -11.36 12.04
C THR A 237 7.98 -11.07 12.88
N GLY A 238 7.47 -9.85 12.78
CA GLY A 238 6.23 -9.44 13.40
C GLY A 238 5.16 -9.15 12.35
N PHE A 239 4.64 -7.95 12.34
CA PHE A 239 3.52 -7.54 11.50
C PHE A 239 3.68 -6.12 10.95
N ILE A 240 2.88 -5.81 9.94
CA ILE A 240 2.63 -4.44 9.51
C ILE A 240 1.34 -3.97 10.18
N ASP A 241 1.44 -2.95 11.03
CA ASP A 241 0.31 -2.24 11.62
C ASP A 241 -0.12 -1.16 10.64
N TRP A 242 -1.14 -1.44 9.84
CA TRP A 242 -1.59 -0.60 8.73
C TRP A 242 -2.73 0.31 9.14
N THR A 243 -2.56 1.60 8.98
CA THR A 243 -3.62 2.59 9.19
C THR A 243 -3.92 3.32 7.90
N SER A 244 -5.21 3.43 7.58
CA SER A 244 -5.72 4.19 6.45
C SER A 244 -6.73 5.22 6.95
N ASP A 245 -6.45 6.52 6.73
CA ASP A 245 -7.38 7.57 7.17
C ASP A 245 -8.68 7.51 6.35
N SER A 246 -8.57 7.26 5.03
CA SER A 246 -9.71 6.98 4.17
C SER A 246 -9.44 5.70 3.37
N MET A 247 -9.95 4.55 3.82
CA MET A 247 -10.00 3.33 3.05
C MET A 247 -11.30 3.33 2.24
N HIS A 248 -11.22 3.39 0.92
CA HIS A 248 -12.39 3.65 0.08
C HIS A 248 -12.50 2.71 -1.12
N LEU A 249 -13.72 2.66 -1.68
CA LEU A 249 -14.06 1.95 -2.91
C LEU A 249 -14.94 2.85 -3.78
N TYR A 250 -14.55 3.02 -5.04
CA TYR A 250 -15.31 3.81 -6.01
C TYR A 250 -16.52 3.08 -6.58
N SER A 251 -17.54 3.86 -6.99
CA SER A 251 -18.83 3.35 -7.47
C SER A 251 -18.75 2.39 -8.65
N ARG A 252 -17.73 2.54 -9.51
CA ARG A 252 -17.47 1.61 -10.64
C ARG A 252 -17.23 0.16 -10.20
N HIS A 253 -16.93 -0.08 -8.90
CA HIS A 253 -16.71 -1.42 -8.31
C HIS A 253 -17.80 -1.87 -7.35
N PHE A 254 -18.86 -1.07 -7.15
CA PHE A 254 -19.95 -1.42 -6.22
C PHE A 254 -20.66 -2.70 -6.63
N GLN A 255 -20.88 -2.88 -7.92
CA GLN A 255 -21.58 -4.08 -8.39
C GLN A 255 -20.75 -5.35 -8.21
N ASP A 256 -19.42 -5.25 -8.37
CA ASP A 256 -18.51 -6.37 -8.13
C ASP A 256 -18.57 -6.80 -6.66
N LEU A 257 -18.54 -5.82 -5.73
CA LEU A 257 -18.61 -6.09 -4.30
C LEU A 257 -19.98 -6.64 -3.87
N LYS A 258 -21.09 -6.14 -4.44
CA LYS A 258 -22.42 -6.69 -4.21
C LYS A 258 -22.51 -8.13 -4.68
N ASN A 259 -22.09 -8.40 -5.91
CA ASN A 259 -22.12 -9.76 -6.49
C ASN A 259 -21.31 -10.74 -5.63
N PHE A 260 -20.19 -10.30 -5.07
CA PHE A 260 -19.37 -11.11 -4.19
C PHE A 260 -20.15 -11.52 -2.92
N PHE A 261 -20.72 -10.56 -2.17
CA PHE A 261 -21.38 -10.85 -0.90
C PHE A 261 -22.80 -11.44 -1.06
N GLU A 262 -23.51 -11.14 -2.14
CA GLU A 262 -24.86 -11.65 -2.41
C GLU A 262 -24.85 -13.06 -3.03
N SER A 263 -23.69 -13.56 -3.50
CA SER A 263 -23.59 -14.93 -3.98
C SER A 263 -23.71 -15.94 -2.83
N LYS A 264 -24.63 -16.89 -2.96
CA LYS A 264 -24.92 -17.89 -1.90
C LYS A 264 -23.71 -18.69 -1.42
N GLU A 265 -22.69 -18.89 -2.25
CA GLU A 265 -21.49 -19.62 -1.89
C GLU A 265 -20.59 -18.87 -0.91
N HIS A 266 -20.59 -17.54 -0.92
CA HIS A 266 -19.74 -16.72 -0.07
C HIS A 266 -20.34 -16.47 1.31
N PHE A 267 -21.68 -16.44 1.43
CA PHE A 267 -22.34 -16.20 2.70
C PHE A 267 -22.05 -17.30 3.74
N TYR A 268 -21.96 -18.55 3.30
CA TYR A 268 -21.64 -19.68 4.19
C TYR A 268 -20.17 -19.68 4.66
N LYS A 269 -19.23 -19.30 3.80
CA LYS A 269 -17.80 -19.24 4.17
C LYS A 269 -17.50 -18.16 5.21
N ILE A 270 -18.23 -17.05 5.22
CA ILE A 270 -18.08 -15.97 6.20
C ILE A 270 -18.61 -16.42 7.55
N CYS A 271 -19.75 -17.10 7.61
CA CYS A 271 -20.35 -17.60 8.84
C CYS A 271 -19.53 -18.72 9.50
N GLU A 272 -18.80 -19.53 8.73
CA GLU A 272 -17.94 -20.60 9.27
C GLU A 272 -16.58 -20.09 9.77
N SER A 273 -16.11 -18.94 9.29
CA SER A 273 -14.83 -18.37 9.73
C SER A 273 -14.92 -17.43 10.94
N THR A 274 -16.14 -17.10 11.38
CA THR A 274 -16.41 -16.23 12.56
C THR A 274 -16.84 -16.99 13.81
N ASN A 275 -16.90 -18.32 13.75
CA ASN A 275 -17.04 -19.23 14.88
C ASN A 275 -15.72 -19.98 15.11
#